data_c7c67d5504867ee686b06d5b672870be
#
_entry.id   c7c67d5504867ee686b06d5b672870be
#
_cell.length_a   1.000
_cell.length_b   1.000
_cell.length_c   1.000
_cell.angle_alpha   90.00
_cell.angle_beta   90.00
_cell.angle_gamma   90.00
#
_symmetry.space_group_name_H-M   'P 1'
#
loop_
_entity.id
_entity.type
_entity.pdbx_description
1 polymer ?
#
loop_
_entity_poly.entity_id
_entity_poly.type
_entity_poly.pdbx_seq_one_letter_code
_entity_poly.pdbx_strand_id
1 'polypeptide(L)'
;QVVHFGEVPIANVLDLRGFNLNAKLDIDPDFLKEDEHDHDHHDHEHGEHCNHPSHQHDHDHGHEHGQGHHHHHDDDVKSFVFRTRKPLDPAKLEDFLGAIVNIYGPRMLRYKGVLNMQGTERKVIFQGVHQLMGSDLGPQWAEGEKRQSKMVFIGIDLPQDIFLQGLEQCLV
;
A
#
# COMPACT_ATOMS: atom_id res chain seq x y z
N GLN A 1 28.10 8.92 3.43
CA GLN A 1 28.71 8.29 2.24
C GLN A 1 27.72 8.46 1.08
N VAL A 2 28.16 9.00 -0.04
CA VAL A 2 27.33 9.11 -1.24
C VAL A 2 27.53 7.83 -2.05
N VAL A 3 26.43 7.16 -2.39
CA VAL A 3 26.45 5.91 -3.15
C VAL A 3 25.84 6.18 -4.53
N HIS A 4 26.53 5.81 -5.59
CA HIS A 4 26.05 5.91 -6.96
C HIS A 4 25.54 4.54 -7.42
N PHE A 5 24.29 4.47 -7.88
CA PHE A 5 23.64 3.26 -8.42
C PHE A 5 23.70 2.01 -7.54
N GLY A 6 23.83 2.17 -6.23
CA GLY A 6 23.89 1.03 -5.31
C GLY A 6 25.25 0.32 -5.25
N GLU A 7 26.26 0.81 -5.91
CA GLU A 7 27.62 0.27 -5.83
C GLU A 7 28.26 0.63 -4.49
N VAL A 8 28.05 -0.23 -3.51
CA VAL A 8 28.66 -0.12 -2.20
C VAL A 8 29.12 -1.52 -1.76
N PRO A 9 30.32 -1.68 -1.20
CA PRO A 9 30.74 -2.96 -0.63
C PRO A 9 29.75 -3.41 0.43
N ILE A 10 29.29 -4.67 0.36
CA ILE A 10 28.31 -5.23 1.28
C ILE A 10 28.73 -5.07 2.74
N ALA A 11 30.04 -5.20 3.03
CA ALA A 11 30.60 -4.97 4.36
C ALA A 11 30.27 -3.58 4.91
N ASN A 12 30.31 -2.54 4.07
CA ASN A 12 29.99 -1.16 4.50
C ASN A 12 28.49 -0.99 4.83
N VAL A 13 27.62 -1.79 4.20
CA VAL A 13 26.17 -1.78 4.50
C VAL A 13 25.89 -2.54 5.79
N LEU A 14 26.53 -3.68 5.98
CA LEU A 14 26.33 -4.51 7.17
C LEU A 14 26.96 -3.90 8.42
N ASP A 15 28.03 -3.14 8.27
CA ASP A 15 28.71 -2.49 9.41
C ASP A 15 28.10 -1.15 9.86
N LEU A 16 27.04 -0.70 9.16
CA LEU A 16 26.32 0.52 9.54
C LEU A 16 25.63 0.42 10.92
N ARG A 17 25.51 -0.79 11.48
CA ARG A 17 24.84 -1.06 12.77
C ARG A 17 23.48 -0.34 12.90
N GLY A 18 22.86 -0.07 11.77
CA GLY A 18 21.60 0.65 11.70
C GLY A 18 20.42 -0.12 12.32
N PHE A 19 20.56 -1.45 12.41
CA PHE A 19 19.59 -2.32 13.05
C PHE A 19 20.32 -3.30 13.97
N ASN A 20 19.98 -3.27 15.25
CA ASN A 20 20.47 -4.23 16.25
C ASN A 20 19.30 -5.11 16.69
N LEU A 21 19.28 -6.35 16.19
CA LEU A 21 18.23 -7.31 16.51
C LEU A 21 18.13 -7.59 18.01
N ASN A 22 19.27 -7.70 18.70
CA ASN A 22 19.26 -7.97 20.14
C ASN A 22 18.63 -6.81 20.91
N ALA A 23 18.99 -5.57 20.58
CA ALA A 23 18.36 -4.39 21.18
C ALA A 23 16.85 -4.31 20.84
N LYS A 24 16.43 -4.78 19.67
CA LYS A 24 15.01 -4.85 19.31
C LYS A 24 14.27 -5.90 20.13
N LEU A 25 14.86 -7.08 20.33
CA LEU A 25 14.31 -8.15 21.17
C LEU A 25 14.27 -7.80 22.66
N ASP A 26 15.19 -6.95 23.14
CA ASP A 26 15.17 -6.42 24.51
C ASP A 26 13.97 -5.47 24.75
N ILE A 27 13.56 -4.74 23.71
CA ILE A 27 12.42 -3.81 23.75
C ILE A 27 11.11 -4.56 23.48
N ASP A 28 11.14 -5.50 22.56
CA ASP A 28 9.98 -6.28 22.10
C ASP A 28 10.39 -7.76 21.92
N PRO A 29 10.28 -8.58 22.98
CA PRO A 29 10.65 -10.00 22.94
C PRO A 29 9.86 -10.82 21.92
N ASP A 30 8.68 -10.34 21.55
CA ASP A 30 7.77 -11.03 20.63
C ASP A 30 7.98 -10.64 19.15
N PHE A 31 8.93 -9.74 18.87
CA PHE A 31 9.22 -9.23 17.53
C PHE A 31 9.47 -10.30 16.46
N LEU A 32 9.99 -11.47 16.84
CA LEU A 32 10.24 -12.59 15.91
C LEU A 32 9.18 -13.71 16.00
N LYS A 33 8.18 -13.57 16.87
CA LYS A 33 7.09 -14.54 16.91
C LYS A 33 6.19 -14.33 15.71
N GLU A 34 5.98 -15.38 14.93
CA GLU A 34 4.91 -15.39 13.93
C GLU A 34 3.58 -15.37 14.69
N ASP A 35 2.68 -14.48 14.27
CA ASP A 35 1.31 -14.50 14.77
C ASP A 35 0.65 -15.79 14.26
N GLU A 36 0.72 -16.86 15.05
CA GLU A 36 -0.10 -18.05 14.84
C GLU A 36 -1.56 -17.63 15.11
N HIS A 37 -2.23 -17.19 14.06
CA HIS A 37 -3.68 -17.04 14.09
C HIS A 37 -4.29 -18.43 14.10
N ASP A 38 -4.40 -18.99 15.30
CA ASP A 38 -5.20 -20.17 15.56
C ASP A 38 -6.67 -19.80 15.32
N HIS A 39 -7.17 -20.13 14.14
CA HIS A 39 -8.59 -20.05 13.84
C HIS A 39 -9.29 -21.22 14.52
N ASP A 40 -9.49 -21.10 15.83
CA ASP A 40 -10.38 -21.99 16.55
C ASP A 40 -11.80 -21.80 16.00
N HIS A 41 -12.17 -22.67 15.09
CA HIS A 41 -13.54 -22.86 14.65
C HIS A 41 -14.31 -23.48 15.81
N HIS A 42 -14.93 -22.64 16.64
CA HIS A 42 -15.93 -23.09 17.57
C HIS A 42 -17.15 -23.54 16.77
N ASP A 43 -17.20 -24.85 16.50
CA ASP A 43 -18.43 -25.54 16.12
C ASP A 43 -19.44 -25.43 17.27
N HIS A 44 -20.41 -24.57 17.15
CA HIS A 44 -21.57 -24.53 18.04
C HIS A 44 -22.56 -25.58 17.57
N GLU A 45 -22.44 -26.79 18.11
CA GLU A 45 -23.53 -27.75 18.09
C GLU A 45 -24.70 -27.18 18.92
N HIS A 46 -25.78 -26.85 18.24
CA HIS A 46 -27.07 -26.55 18.88
C HIS A 46 -27.71 -27.84 19.42
N GLY A 47 -27.43 -28.13 20.69
CA GLY A 47 -28.21 -29.12 21.46
C GLY A 47 -29.47 -28.49 22.01
N GLU A 48 -30.62 -29.07 21.61
CA GLU A 48 -31.95 -28.73 22.12
C GLU A 48 -32.07 -29.06 23.62
N HIS A 49 -32.92 -28.25 24.31
CA HIS A 49 -33.51 -28.46 25.65
C HIS A 49 -32.60 -28.28 26.87
N CYS A 50 -32.80 -27.16 27.57
CA CYS A 50 -33.02 -27.19 29.02
C CYS A 50 -33.76 -25.93 29.48
N ASN A 51 -35.01 -26.18 29.92
CA ASN A 51 -35.90 -25.23 30.58
C ASN A 51 -35.60 -25.26 32.08
N HIS A 52 -35.04 -24.16 32.64
CA HIS A 52 -35.00 -23.95 34.10
C HIS A 52 -35.33 -22.52 34.47
N PRO A 53 -36.21 -22.29 35.41
CA PRO A 53 -36.61 -20.95 35.88
C PRO A 53 -35.67 -20.45 36.99
N SER A 54 -35.50 -19.13 36.97
CA SER A 54 -35.19 -18.22 38.08
C SER A 54 -33.94 -18.49 38.94
N HIS A 55 -32.92 -17.64 38.77
CA HIS A 55 -32.21 -17.05 39.89
C HIS A 55 -31.87 -15.58 39.56
N GLN A 56 -32.54 -14.67 40.28
CA GLN A 56 -32.15 -13.28 40.43
C GLN A 56 -30.84 -13.26 41.22
N HIS A 57 -29.76 -12.76 40.62
CA HIS A 57 -28.62 -12.24 41.35
C HIS A 57 -28.30 -10.84 40.81
N ASP A 58 -28.73 -9.88 41.61
CA ASP A 58 -28.24 -8.50 41.58
C ASP A 58 -26.77 -8.51 41.91
N HIS A 59 -25.88 -8.22 40.93
CA HIS A 59 -24.51 -7.82 41.16
C HIS A 59 -24.24 -6.57 40.34
N ASP A 60 -24.48 -5.45 41.01
CA ASP A 60 -23.92 -4.14 40.67
C ASP A 60 -22.39 -4.19 40.71
N HIS A 61 -21.75 -4.36 39.56
CA HIS A 61 -20.33 -4.10 39.37
C HIS A 61 -20.18 -3.08 38.27
N GLY A 62 -20.09 -1.82 38.69
CA GLY A 62 -19.66 -0.71 37.86
C GLY A 62 -18.24 -0.96 37.32
N HIS A 63 -18.13 -1.50 36.14
CA HIS A 63 -16.91 -1.49 35.37
C HIS A 63 -16.95 -0.29 34.42
N GLU A 64 -16.29 0.78 34.83
CA GLU A 64 -15.84 1.81 33.88
C GLU A 64 -14.94 1.15 32.84
N HIS A 65 -15.53 0.76 31.72
CA HIS A 65 -14.77 0.42 30.55
C HIS A 65 -14.22 1.73 29.98
N GLY A 66 -12.95 2.01 30.30
CA GLY A 66 -12.17 2.98 29.56
C GLY A 66 -12.28 2.62 28.09
N GLN A 67 -12.86 3.53 27.29
CA GLN A 67 -12.88 3.46 25.83
C GLN A 67 -11.44 3.48 25.35
N GLY A 68 -10.86 2.28 25.19
CA GLY A 68 -9.66 2.13 24.37
C GLY A 68 -10.04 2.53 22.95
N HIS A 69 -9.64 3.71 22.55
CA HIS A 69 -9.68 4.11 21.15
C HIS A 69 -8.72 3.18 20.41
N HIS A 70 -9.24 2.10 19.86
CA HIS A 70 -8.56 1.36 18.82
C HIS A 70 -8.49 2.26 17.61
N HIS A 71 -7.40 2.97 17.48
CA HIS A 71 -7.06 3.69 16.27
C HIS A 71 -6.77 2.66 15.17
N HIS A 72 -7.80 2.22 14.47
CA HIS A 72 -7.68 1.47 13.22
C HIS A 72 -7.17 2.41 12.13
N HIS A 73 -5.90 2.83 12.21
CA HIS A 73 -5.28 3.67 11.19
C HIS A 73 -4.91 2.90 9.91
N ASP A 74 -4.98 1.56 9.93
CA ASP A 74 -4.61 0.72 8.79
C ASP A 74 -5.77 0.44 7.81
N ASP A 75 -7.03 0.56 8.25
CA ASP A 75 -8.20 0.22 7.42
C ASP A 75 -8.49 1.25 6.30
N ASP A 76 -7.92 2.45 6.39
CA ASP A 76 -8.18 3.53 5.44
C ASP A 76 -7.20 3.55 4.25
N VAL A 77 -6.07 2.85 4.34
CA VAL A 77 -5.07 2.78 3.27
C VAL A 77 -5.48 1.73 2.25
N LYS A 78 -5.76 2.18 1.04
CA LYS A 78 -6.15 1.31 -0.07
C LYS A 78 -5.17 1.44 -1.23
N SER A 79 -5.15 0.40 -2.07
CA SER A 79 -4.37 0.42 -3.29
C SER A 79 -5.21 -0.05 -4.48
N PHE A 80 -4.91 0.52 -5.64
CA PHE A 80 -5.48 0.06 -6.89
C PHE A 80 -4.47 0.14 -8.03
N VAL A 81 -4.75 -0.56 -9.12
CA VAL A 81 -3.83 -0.70 -10.25
C VAL A 81 -4.55 -0.37 -11.55
N PHE A 82 -3.98 0.54 -12.32
CA PHE A 82 -4.33 0.77 -13.72
C PHE A 82 -3.42 -0.06 -14.62
N ARG A 83 -4.01 -0.68 -15.65
CA ARG A 83 -3.27 -1.45 -16.66
C ARG A 83 -3.85 -1.21 -18.04
N THR A 84 -2.97 -0.95 -19.03
CA THR A 84 -3.39 -0.82 -20.40
C THR A 84 -2.28 -1.27 -21.36
N ARG A 85 -2.68 -1.78 -22.52
CA ARG A 85 -1.75 -2.07 -23.64
C ARG A 85 -1.69 -0.95 -24.66
N LYS A 86 -2.69 -0.05 -24.65
CA LYS A 86 -2.67 1.13 -25.49
C LYS A 86 -1.60 2.10 -24.99
N PRO A 87 -0.91 2.81 -25.89
CA PRO A 87 0.02 3.84 -25.48
C PRO A 87 -0.70 5.02 -24.84
N LEU A 88 -0.01 5.70 -23.93
CA LEU A 88 -0.47 6.93 -23.29
C LEU A 88 0.05 8.13 -24.06
N ASP A 89 -0.77 9.16 -24.18
CA ASP A 89 -0.39 10.48 -24.68
C ASP A 89 0.36 11.23 -23.58
N PRO A 90 1.61 11.68 -23.82
CA PRO A 90 2.42 12.34 -22.81
C PRO A 90 1.79 13.63 -22.25
N ALA A 91 1.23 14.48 -23.14
CA ALA A 91 0.67 15.77 -22.72
C ALA A 91 -0.59 15.59 -21.89
N LYS A 92 -1.51 14.75 -22.33
CA LYS A 92 -2.73 14.43 -21.56
C LYS A 92 -2.41 13.82 -20.20
N LEU A 93 -1.42 12.92 -20.15
CA LEU A 93 -1.02 12.26 -18.91
C LEU A 93 -0.38 13.26 -17.93
N GLU A 94 0.47 14.15 -18.41
CA GLU A 94 1.11 15.19 -17.60
C GLU A 94 0.07 16.12 -16.98
N ASP A 95 -0.86 16.63 -17.78
CA ASP A 95 -1.95 17.50 -17.33
C ASP A 95 -2.83 16.78 -16.29
N PHE A 96 -3.22 15.54 -16.55
CA PHE A 96 -4.04 14.75 -15.64
C PHE A 96 -3.33 14.47 -14.33
N LEU A 97 -2.09 13.99 -14.38
CA LEU A 97 -1.32 13.67 -13.18
C LEU A 97 -1.02 14.93 -12.36
N GLY A 98 -0.72 16.06 -13.02
CA GLY A 98 -0.55 17.34 -12.35
C GLY A 98 -1.82 17.75 -11.59
N ALA A 99 -3.00 17.63 -12.19
CA ALA A 99 -4.27 17.91 -11.54
C ALA A 99 -4.53 16.98 -10.35
N ILE A 100 -4.33 15.66 -10.52
CA ILE A 100 -4.53 14.65 -9.48
C ILE A 100 -3.60 14.89 -8.29
N VAL A 101 -2.32 15.17 -8.54
CA VAL A 101 -1.33 15.42 -7.48
C VAL A 101 -1.66 16.70 -6.72
N ASN A 102 -2.15 17.75 -7.39
CA ASN A 102 -2.57 18.97 -6.72
C ASN A 102 -3.78 18.76 -5.80
N ILE A 103 -4.77 17.96 -6.24
CA ILE A 103 -6.02 17.75 -5.50
C ILE A 103 -5.85 16.69 -4.41
N TYR A 104 -5.24 15.55 -4.73
CA TYR A 104 -5.19 14.37 -3.88
C TYR A 104 -3.80 14.09 -3.30
N GLY A 105 -2.76 14.84 -3.67
CA GLY A 105 -1.38 14.61 -3.26
C GLY A 105 -1.18 14.34 -1.77
N PRO A 106 -1.78 15.10 -0.83
CA PRO A 106 -1.66 14.82 0.61
C PRO A 106 -2.14 13.43 1.02
N ARG A 107 -3.10 12.84 0.27
CA ARG A 107 -3.66 11.51 0.51
C ARG A 107 -3.02 10.41 -0.35
N MET A 108 -2.22 10.78 -1.36
CA MET A 108 -1.46 9.85 -2.21
C MET A 108 -0.16 9.48 -1.51
N LEU A 109 -0.15 8.38 -0.75
CA LEU A 109 1.02 7.97 0.04
C LEU A 109 2.18 7.52 -0.86
N ARG A 110 1.87 6.76 -1.90
CA ARG A 110 2.84 6.28 -2.88
C ARG A 110 2.18 5.95 -4.21
N TYR A 111 2.88 6.23 -5.28
CA TYR A 111 2.47 5.80 -6.61
C TYR A 111 3.69 5.51 -7.48
N LYS A 112 3.58 4.52 -8.34
CA LYS A 112 4.64 4.14 -9.26
C LYS A 112 4.11 3.37 -10.45
N GLY A 113 4.86 3.37 -11.52
CA GLY A 113 4.50 2.61 -12.70
C GLY A 113 5.59 2.53 -13.76
N VAL A 114 5.35 1.63 -14.69
CA VAL A 114 6.07 1.55 -15.96
C VAL A 114 5.07 1.85 -17.05
N LEU A 115 5.40 2.81 -17.90
CA LEU A 115 4.47 3.35 -18.88
C LEU A 115 4.97 3.11 -20.32
N ASN A 116 4.01 2.70 -21.17
CA ASN A 116 4.16 2.70 -22.60
C ASN A 116 3.63 4.04 -23.13
N MET A 117 4.52 4.94 -23.48
CA MET A 117 4.19 6.29 -23.92
C MET A 117 4.27 6.39 -25.43
N GLN A 118 3.38 7.17 -26.03
CA GLN A 118 3.48 7.52 -27.46
C GLN A 118 4.77 8.31 -27.72
N GLY A 119 5.42 8.03 -28.84
CA GLY A 119 6.61 8.77 -29.27
C GLY A 119 7.93 8.29 -28.71
N THR A 120 7.94 7.23 -27.87
CA THR A 120 9.18 6.63 -27.38
C THR A 120 9.17 5.11 -27.45
N GLU A 121 10.33 4.53 -27.76
CA GLU A 121 10.60 3.10 -27.73
C GLU A 121 11.12 2.63 -26.35
N ARG A 122 11.19 3.53 -25.40
CA ARG A 122 11.68 3.25 -24.04
C ARG A 122 10.53 3.17 -23.05
N LYS A 123 10.71 2.38 -22.03
CA LYS A 123 9.85 2.40 -20.85
C LYS A 123 9.97 3.75 -20.17
N VAL A 124 8.87 4.34 -19.76
CA VAL A 124 8.91 5.52 -18.88
C VAL A 124 8.62 5.03 -17.47
N ILE A 125 9.56 5.27 -16.56
CA ILE A 125 9.41 4.93 -15.16
C ILE A 125 8.83 6.14 -14.45
N PHE A 126 7.71 5.92 -13.77
CA PHE A 126 6.97 6.96 -13.07
C PHE A 126 6.88 6.60 -11.59
N GLN A 127 7.13 7.57 -10.72
CA GLN A 127 7.04 7.36 -9.27
C GLN A 127 6.79 8.66 -8.52
N GLY A 128 6.19 8.51 -7.33
CA GLY A 128 5.99 9.66 -6.45
C GLY A 128 5.53 9.28 -5.06
N VAL A 129 5.63 10.27 -4.20
CA VAL A 129 5.20 10.23 -2.80
C VAL A 129 4.52 11.56 -2.49
N HIS A 130 3.28 11.53 -2.06
CA HIS A 130 2.48 12.72 -1.83
C HIS A 130 2.46 13.65 -3.06
N GLN A 131 2.89 14.89 -2.92
CA GLN A 131 2.95 15.88 -4.00
C GLN A 131 4.25 15.83 -4.82
N LEU A 132 5.20 15.01 -4.42
CA LEU A 132 6.46 14.84 -5.16
C LEU A 132 6.30 13.78 -6.24
N MET A 133 6.44 14.18 -7.48
CA MET A 133 6.28 13.35 -8.66
C MET A 133 7.53 13.44 -9.53
N GLY A 134 7.95 12.33 -10.09
CA GLY A 134 9.06 12.26 -11.04
C GLY A 134 8.90 11.15 -12.05
N SER A 135 9.51 11.33 -13.20
CA SER A 135 9.59 10.33 -14.26
C SER A 135 10.96 10.30 -14.89
N ASP A 136 11.41 9.09 -15.28
CA ASP A 136 12.68 8.84 -15.95
C ASP A 136 12.50 7.90 -17.13
N LEU A 137 13.42 8.01 -18.11
CA LEU A 137 13.50 7.07 -19.21
C LEU A 137 14.21 5.79 -18.76
N GLY A 138 13.48 4.70 -18.69
CA GLY A 138 13.99 3.37 -18.43
C GLY A 138 14.67 2.73 -19.68
N PRO A 139 14.89 1.41 -19.66
CA PRO A 139 15.42 0.67 -20.80
C PRO A 139 14.42 0.65 -21.97
N GLN A 140 14.90 0.29 -23.14
CA GLN A 140 14.03 -0.01 -24.30
C GLN A 140 13.16 -1.25 -23.98
N TRP A 141 12.00 -1.30 -24.63
CA TRP A 141 11.21 -2.53 -24.64
C TRP A 141 11.99 -3.60 -25.39
N ALA A 142 12.10 -4.80 -24.80
CA ALA A 142 12.78 -5.90 -25.45
C ALA A 142 12.04 -6.34 -26.72
N GLU A 143 12.76 -6.92 -27.65
CA GLU A 143 12.17 -7.48 -28.87
C GLU A 143 11.16 -8.59 -28.51
N GLY A 144 9.92 -8.47 -29.01
CA GLY A 144 8.83 -9.40 -28.67
C GLY A 144 8.17 -9.16 -27.30
N GLU A 145 8.65 -8.23 -26.49
CA GLU A 145 8.00 -7.86 -25.22
C GLU A 145 6.67 -7.15 -25.51
N LYS A 146 5.60 -7.61 -24.82
CA LYS A 146 4.30 -6.96 -24.90
C LYS A 146 4.35 -5.63 -24.13
N ARG A 147 4.32 -4.53 -24.88
CA ARG A 147 4.27 -3.18 -24.27
C ARG A 147 2.98 -3.01 -23.49
N GLN A 148 3.13 -2.66 -22.23
CA GLN A 148 2.01 -2.49 -21.32
C GLN A 148 2.35 -1.42 -20.27
N SER A 149 1.43 -0.49 -20.06
CA SER A 149 1.47 0.41 -18.92
C SER A 149 0.86 -0.27 -17.71
N LYS A 150 1.52 -0.11 -16.55
CA LYS A 150 1.02 -0.53 -15.25
C LYS A 150 1.35 0.56 -14.24
N MET A 151 0.32 1.12 -13.60
CA MET A 151 0.45 2.10 -12.51
C MET A 151 -0.21 1.58 -11.26
N VAL A 152 0.43 1.75 -10.12
CA VAL A 152 -0.09 1.42 -8.79
C VAL A 152 -0.20 2.71 -8.01
N PHE A 153 -1.34 2.92 -7.37
CA PHE A 153 -1.61 4.03 -6.45
C PHE A 153 -1.93 3.46 -5.08
N ILE A 154 -1.33 4.03 -4.04
CA ILE A 154 -1.55 3.67 -2.64
C ILE A 154 -1.88 4.98 -1.91
N GLY A 155 -2.96 5.00 -1.18
CA GLY A 155 -3.36 6.20 -0.44
C GLY A 155 -4.64 6.02 0.37
N ILE A 156 -5.07 7.10 0.98
CA ILE A 156 -6.21 7.16 1.87
C ILE A 156 -7.37 7.81 1.11
N ASP A 157 -8.52 7.15 1.05
CA ASP A 157 -9.75 7.64 0.42
C ASP A 157 -9.56 8.21 -0.99
N LEU A 158 -8.71 7.56 -1.80
CA LEU A 158 -8.53 7.96 -3.18
C LEU A 158 -9.75 7.53 -4.01
N PRO A 159 -10.34 8.43 -4.81
CA PRO A 159 -11.49 8.11 -5.66
C PRO A 159 -11.01 7.29 -6.88
N GLN A 160 -10.93 5.98 -6.74
CA GLN A 160 -10.41 5.05 -7.74
C GLN A 160 -11.03 5.27 -9.12
N ASP A 161 -12.34 5.50 -9.18
CA ASP A 161 -13.06 5.67 -10.44
C ASP A 161 -12.59 6.91 -11.21
N ILE A 162 -12.33 8.03 -10.51
CA ILE A 162 -11.80 9.26 -11.11
C ILE A 162 -10.41 9.00 -11.69
N PHE A 163 -9.55 8.30 -10.94
CA PHE A 163 -8.20 7.95 -11.41
C PHE A 163 -8.24 7.06 -12.64
N LEU A 164 -9.04 5.99 -12.61
CA LEU A 164 -9.12 5.04 -13.73
C LEU A 164 -9.72 5.70 -14.97
N GLN A 165 -10.82 6.44 -14.86
CA GLN A 165 -11.45 7.13 -15.98
C GLN A 165 -10.53 8.21 -16.56
N GLY A 166 -9.85 9.00 -15.73
CA GLY A 166 -8.92 10.01 -16.20
C GLY A 166 -7.71 9.41 -16.92
N LEU A 167 -7.16 8.32 -16.42
CA LEU A 167 -6.07 7.60 -17.11
C LEU A 167 -6.53 6.96 -18.43
N GLU A 168 -7.77 6.49 -18.51
CA GLU A 168 -8.35 6.01 -19.78
C GLU A 168 -8.48 7.12 -20.83
N GLN A 169 -8.80 8.35 -20.42
CA GLN A 169 -8.85 9.51 -21.32
C GLN A 169 -7.47 9.95 -21.83
N CYS A 170 -6.39 9.54 -21.15
CA CYS A 170 -5.02 9.79 -21.60
C CYS A 170 -4.55 8.79 -22.66
N LEU A 171 -5.35 7.81 -23.04
CA LEU A 171 -5.00 6.86 -24.08
C LEU A 171 -5.05 7.48 -25.48
N VAL A 172 -4.23 6.90 -26.39
CA VAL A 172 -4.18 7.23 -27.81
C VAL A 172 -5.15 6.38 -28.60
#